data_2b7803753ddecf69432c40d0f47591cb
#
_entry.id   2b7803753ddecf69432c40d0f47591cb
#
_cell.length_a   1.000
_cell.length_b   1.000
_cell.length_c   1.000
_cell.angle_alpha   90.00
_cell.angle_beta   90.00
_cell.angle_gamma   90.00
#
_symmetry.space_group_name_H-M   'P 1'
#
loop_
_entity.id
_entity.type
_entity.pdbx_description
1 polymer ?
#
loop_
_entity_poly.entity_id
_entity_poly.type
_entity_poly.pdbx_seq_one_letter_code
_entity_poly.pdbx_strand_id
1 'polypeptide(L)'
;DPPKPGKQRKQPHFISRPDGEPYAFAGLWERWRGDLNGDGTETEVRSTTIITTTANEPMAELHDRMPVMLAPGDWEAWLDPTNADVDALGQLLVPAPPRLITHHPVSTEVNNARNQGPQLIDPVDPPPVNEQLGLV
;
A
#
# COMPACT_ATOMS: atom_id res chain seq x y z
N ASP A 1 -6.47 23.85 -6.53
CA ASP A 1 -5.79 24.85 -5.71
C ASP A 1 -4.29 24.79 -5.97
N PRO A 2 -3.62 25.93 -6.16
CA PRO A 2 -2.17 25.96 -6.27
C PRO A 2 -1.54 25.46 -4.95
N PRO A 3 -0.44 24.71 -5.01
CA PRO A 3 0.20 24.20 -3.82
C PRO A 3 0.66 25.35 -2.92
N LYS A 4 0.43 25.21 -1.62
CA LYS A 4 0.92 26.19 -0.63
C LYS A 4 2.45 26.30 -0.75
N PRO A 5 3.02 27.50 -0.65
CA PRO A 5 4.47 27.69 -0.71
C PRO A 5 5.18 26.79 0.32
N GLY A 6 6.18 26.00 -0.11
CA GLY A 6 6.96 25.13 0.76
C GLY A 6 6.55 23.67 0.84
N LYS A 7 5.47 23.23 0.18
CA LYS A 7 5.12 21.81 0.14
C LYS A 7 5.74 21.16 -1.10
N GLN A 8 6.78 20.37 -0.90
CA GLN A 8 7.39 19.58 -1.97
C GLN A 8 6.31 18.68 -2.61
N ARG A 9 6.19 18.73 -3.94
CA ARG A 9 5.27 17.85 -4.67
C ARG A 9 5.77 16.43 -4.55
N LYS A 10 4.94 15.53 -4.02
CA LYS A 10 5.25 14.11 -3.98
C LYS A 10 5.15 13.54 -5.40
N GLN A 11 6.18 12.82 -5.82
CA GLN A 11 6.18 12.07 -7.07
C GLN A 11 5.42 10.76 -6.85
N PRO A 12 4.32 10.48 -7.58
CA PRO A 12 3.66 9.19 -7.50
C PRO A 12 4.47 8.13 -8.26
N HIS A 13 4.44 6.91 -7.75
CA HIS A 13 5.07 5.74 -8.35
C HIS A 13 4.06 4.63 -8.56
N PHE A 14 4.16 3.94 -9.69
CA PHE A 14 3.49 2.67 -9.90
C PHE A 14 4.38 1.54 -9.39
N ILE A 15 3.82 0.70 -8.51
CA ILE A 15 4.52 -0.41 -7.87
C ILE A 15 3.91 -1.70 -8.38
N SER A 16 4.73 -2.60 -8.92
CA SER A 16 4.28 -3.85 -9.51
C SER A 16 5.28 -4.98 -9.28
N ARG A 17 4.82 -6.21 -9.54
CA ARG A 17 5.71 -7.36 -9.63
C ARG A 17 6.38 -7.40 -11.00
N PRO A 18 7.68 -7.75 -11.08
CA PRO A 18 8.38 -7.88 -12.37
C PRO A 18 7.79 -8.95 -13.30
N ASP A 19 7.12 -9.97 -12.73
CA ASP A 19 6.45 -11.05 -13.48
C ASP A 19 5.02 -10.70 -13.94
N GLY A 20 4.51 -9.50 -13.55
CA GLY A 20 3.17 -9.05 -13.90
C GLY A 20 2.03 -9.69 -13.10
N GLU A 21 2.34 -10.58 -12.17
CA GLU A 21 1.34 -11.21 -11.30
C GLU A 21 0.85 -10.24 -10.21
N PRO A 22 -0.39 -10.38 -9.72
CA PRO A 22 -0.90 -9.54 -8.65
C PRO A 22 -0.22 -9.83 -7.31
N TYR A 23 -0.23 -8.83 -6.42
CA TYR A 23 0.10 -9.01 -5.01
C TYR A 23 -1.11 -9.53 -4.23
N ALA A 24 -0.87 -10.41 -3.24
CA ALA A 24 -1.82 -10.74 -2.19
C ALA A 24 -1.35 -10.12 -0.88
N PHE A 25 -2.08 -9.15 -0.37
CA PHE A 25 -1.76 -8.49 0.90
C PHE A 25 -2.42 -9.20 2.07
N ALA A 26 -1.68 -9.43 3.16
CA ALA A 26 -2.26 -9.92 4.40
C ALA A 26 -3.21 -8.88 4.97
N GLY A 27 -4.47 -9.26 5.12
CA GLY A 27 -5.50 -8.40 5.68
C GLY A 27 -6.28 -9.11 6.77
N LEU A 28 -6.93 -8.31 7.59
CA LEU A 28 -7.89 -8.75 8.60
C LEU A 28 -9.23 -8.08 8.32
N TRP A 29 -10.32 -8.75 8.70
CA TRP A 29 -11.64 -8.16 8.66
C TRP A 29 -12.38 -8.42 9.97
N GLU A 30 -13.29 -7.54 10.31
CA GLU A 30 -14.05 -7.59 11.54
C GLU A 30 -15.52 -7.25 11.26
N ARG A 31 -16.41 -7.85 12.02
CA ARG A 31 -17.83 -7.52 12.05
C ARG A 31 -18.18 -7.01 13.44
N TRP A 32 -18.44 -5.73 13.52
CA TRP A 32 -18.88 -5.07 14.74
C TRP A 32 -20.39 -4.83 14.71
N ARG A 33 -21.06 -5.00 15.85
CA ARG A 33 -22.45 -4.65 16.04
C ARG A 33 -22.61 -3.77 17.27
N GLY A 34 -23.36 -2.69 17.14
CA GLY A 34 -23.61 -1.77 18.22
C GLY A 34 -24.23 -0.47 17.73
N ASP A 35 -24.45 0.45 18.67
CA ASP A 35 -24.95 1.77 18.37
C ASP A 35 -23.80 2.68 17.90
N LEU A 36 -23.68 2.83 16.59
CA LEU A 36 -22.62 3.63 15.97
C LEU A 36 -22.83 5.15 16.15
N ASN A 37 -24.09 5.57 16.21
CA ASN A 37 -24.46 7.00 16.19
C ASN A 37 -24.87 7.53 17.57
N GLY A 38 -25.02 6.67 18.57
CA GLY A 38 -25.53 7.04 19.89
C GLY A 38 -27.03 7.34 19.92
N ASP A 39 -27.79 6.82 18.95
CA ASP A 39 -29.24 7.04 18.82
C ASP A 39 -30.10 5.87 19.30
N GLY A 40 -29.46 4.82 19.84
CA GLY A 40 -30.10 3.60 20.29
C GLY A 40 -30.36 2.58 19.17
N THR A 41 -29.95 2.86 17.94
CA THR A 41 -30.14 1.94 16.80
C THR A 41 -28.91 1.05 16.62
N GLU A 42 -29.14 -0.29 16.69
CA GLU A 42 -28.08 -1.25 16.44
C GLU A 42 -27.71 -1.27 14.94
N THR A 43 -26.43 -1.07 14.64
CA THR A 43 -25.87 -1.10 13.29
C THR A 43 -24.79 -2.17 13.18
N GLU A 44 -24.77 -2.91 12.08
CA GLU A 44 -23.65 -3.80 11.75
C GLU A 44 -22.67 -3.10 10.84
N VAL A 45 -21.40 -3.04 11.27
CA VAL A 45 -20.29 -2.52 10.47
C VAL A 45 -19.30 -3.64 10.16
N ARG A 46 -18.96 -3.78 8.88
CA ARG A 46 -17.88 -4.66 8.43
C ARG A 46 -16.71 -3.78 8.04
N SER A 47 -15.58 -4.01 8.67
CA SER A 47 -14.35 -3.29 8.41
C SER A 47 -13.24 -4.23 7.99
N THR A 48 -12.27 -3.71 7.25
CA THR A 48 -11.08 -4.44 6.84
C THR A 48 -9.85 -3.55 7.01
N THR A 49 -8.71 -4.18 7.24
CA THR A 49 -7.41 -3.51 7.29
C THR A 49 -6.35 -4.34 6.59
N ILE A 50 -5.31 -3.68 6.10
CA ILE A 50 -4.11 -4.32 5.54
C ILE A 50 -3.01 -4.23 6.59
N ILE A 51 -2.36 -5.37 6.88
CA ILE A 51 -1.23 -5.41 7.79
C ILE A 51 0.01 -4.86 7.07
N THR A 52 0.76 -4.00 7.74
CA THR A 52 2.00 -3.43 7.23
C THR A 52 3.19 -3.86 8.06
N THR A 53 4.35 -3.89 7.42
CA THR A 53 5.66 -4.19 8.04
C THR A 53 6.69 -3.14 7.61
N THR A 54 7.93 -3.26 8.08
CA THR A 54 9.05 -2.43 7.64
C THR A 54 9.27 -2.60 6.13
N ALA A 55 9.55 -1.51 5.44
CA ALA A 55 9.86 -1.54 4.01
C ALA A 55 11.13 -2.36 3.73
N ASN A 56 11.11 -3.14 2.63
CA ASN A 56 12.32 -3.70 2.06
C ASN A 56 13.09 -2.63 1.25
N GLU A 57 14.28 -2.98 0.73
CA GLU A 57 15.16 -2.04 0.06
C GLU A 57 14.48 -1.21 -1.05
N PRO A 58 13.80 -1.78 -2.08
CA PRO A 58 13.15 -0.97 -3.10
C PRO A 58 11.99 -0.13 -2.56
N MET A 59 11.24 -0.62 -1.58
CA MET A 59 10.16 0.17 -1.00
C MET A 59 10.63 1.28 -0.09
N ALA A 60 11.80 1.12 0.56
CA ALA A 60 12.39 2.14 1.43
C ALA A 60 12.74 3.44 0.69
N GLU A 61 12.93 3.39 -0.63
CA GLU A 61 13.09 4.58 -1.46
C GLU A 61 11.83 5.46 -1.51
N LEU A 62 10.65 4.86 -1.26
CA LEU A 62 9.35 5.52 -1.37
C LEU A 62 8.70 5.78 -0.01
N HIS A 63 8.79 4.80 0.90
CA HIS A 63 8.14 4.84 2.20
C HIS A 63 8.84 3.89 3.19
N ASP A 64 8.77 4.19 4.49
CA ASP A 64 9.36 3.38 5.57
C ASP A 64 8.55 2.11 5.92
N ARG A 65 7.32 2.00 5.43
CA ARG A 65 6.41 0.87 5.63
C ARG A 65 5.92 0.31 4.30
N MET A 66 5.65 -0.99 4.28
CA MET A 66 5.04 -1.68 3.14
C MET A 66 3.95 -2.66 3.61
N PRO A 67 2.96 -2.99 2.76
CA PRO A 67 2.04 -4.08 3.03
C PRO A 67 2.77 -5.41 3.19
N VAL A 68 2.29 -6.26 4.09
CA VAL A 68 2.73 -7.66 4.12
C VAL A 68 2.17 -8.37 2.89
N MET A 69 3.06 -8.93 2.07
CA MET A 69 2.74 -9.65 0.84
C MET A 69 2.90 -11.14 1.07
N LEU A 70 1.81 -11.89 0.93
CA LEU A 70 1.81 -13.34 1.14
C LEU A 70 2.21 -14.07 -0.15
N ALA A 71 3.11 -15.04 -0.02
CA ALA A 71 3.40 -15.96 -1.11
C ALA A 71 2.20 -16.89 -1.38
N PRO A 72 2.00 -17.39 -2.61
CA PRO A 72 0.88 -18.28 -2.93
C PRO A 72 0.79 -19.52 -2.03
N GLY A 73 1.92 -20.05 -1.57
CA GLY A 73 1.95 -21.20 -0.66
C GLY A 73 1.42 -20.92 0.74
N ASP A 74 1.31 -19.64 1.13
CA ASP A 74 0.87 -19.22 2.47
C ASP A 74 -0.61 -18.82 2.51
N TRP A 75 -1.26 -18.69 1.35
CA TRP A 75 -2.63 -18.18 1.26
C TRP A 75 -3.64 -19.06 1.98
N GLU A 76 -3.53 -20.39 1.83
CA GLU A 76 -4.42 -21.33 2.48
C GLU A 76 -4.31 -21.23 4.01
N ALA A 77 -3.09 -21.22 4.54
CA ALA A 77 -2.86 -21.08 5.98
C ALA A 77 -3.40 -19.75 6.54
N TRP A 78 -3.26 -18.64 5.79
CA TRP A 78 -3.77 -17.34 6.18
C TRP A 78 -5.29 -17.24 6.13
N LEU A 79 -5.92 -17.88 5.15
CA LEU A 79 -7.38 -17.82 4.91
C LEU A 79 -8.17 -18.86 5.70
N ASP A 80 -7.52 -19.85 6.30
CA ASP A 80 -8.18 -20.89 7.08
C ASP A 80 -8.72 -20.33 8.40
N PRO A 81 -10.06 -20.20 8.56
CA PRO A 81 -10.66 -19.66 9.78
C PRO A 81 -10.49 -20.57 11.00
N THR A 82 -10.05 -21.81 10.80
CA THR A 82 -9.80 -22.78 11.88
C THR A 82 -8.36 -22.79 12.34
N ASN A 83 -7.47 -22.13 11.60
CA ASN A 83 -6.06 -22.01 11.96
C ASN A 83 -5.88 -20.99 13.11
N ALA A 84 -5.62 -21.52 14.30
CA ALA A 84 -5.38 -20.73 15.51
C ALA A 84 -3.89 -20.64 15.91
N ASP A 85 -2.98 -21.07 15.05
CA ASP A 85 -1.53 -20.98 15.29
C ASP A 85 -1.02 -19.56 15.02
N VAL A 86 -1.21 -18.68 16.01
CA VAL A 86 -0.82 -17.26 15.93
C VAL A 86 0.68 -17.11 15.75
N ASP A 87 1.50 -17.99 16.31
CA ASP A 87 2.96 -17.91 16.18
C ASP A 87 3.40 -18.22 14.75
N ALA A 88 2.87 -19.28 14.14
CA ALA A 88 3.14 -19.62 12.75
C ALA A 88 2.64 -18.53 11.79
N LEU A 89 1.41 -18.02 12.00
CA LEU A 89 0.87 -16.91 11.19
C LEU A 89 1.67 -15.64 11.37
N GLY A 90 2.18 -15.37 12.57
CA GLY A 90 3.03 -14.21 12.86
C GLY A 90 4.34 -14.22 12.08
N GLN A 91 4.89 -15.39 11.77
CA GLN A 91 6.12 -15.54 10.96
C GLN A 91 5.92 -15.14 9.50
N LEU A 92 4.68 -15.07 9.01
CA LEU A 92 4.36 -14.58 7.66
C LEU A 92 4.38 -13.05 7.56
N LEU A 93 4.36 -12.34 8.69
CA LEU A 93 4.28 -10.87 8.75
C LEU A 93 5.65 -10.20 8.57
N VAL A 94 6.33 -10.54 7.49
CA VAL A 94 7.68 -10.07 7.15
C VAL A 94 7.69 -9.28 5.85
N PRO A 95 8.72 -8.44 5.61
CA PRO A 95 8.89 -7.78 4.33
C PRO A 95 9.00 -8.78 3.19
N ALA A 96 8.36 -8.49 2.06
CA ALA A 96 8.50 -9.31 0.85
C ALA A 96 9.95 -9.29 0.34
N PRO A 97 10.41 -10.38 -0.33
CA PRO A 97 11.71 -10.38 -0.98
C PRO A 97 11.85 -9.21 -1.99
N PRO A 98 12.96 -8.46 -1.99
CA PRO A 98 13.17 -7.30 -2.87
C PRO A 98 12.91 -7.59 -4.36
N ARG A 99 13.26 -8.79 -4.83
CA ARG A 99 13.06 -9.23 -6.21
C ARG A 99 11.60 -9.26 -6.69
N LEU A 100 10.64 -9.20 -5.78
CA LEU A 100 9.20 -9.21 -6.11
C LEU A 100 8.66 -7.80 -6.35
N ILE A 101 9.48 -6.76 -6.18
CA ILE A 101 9.03 -5.39 -6.28
C ILE A 101 9.84 -4.65 -7.33
N THR A 102 9.12 -3.99 -8.21
CA THR A 102 9.66 -2.94 -9.07
C THR A 102 8.75 -1.71 -8.99
N HIS A 103 9.31 -0.54 -9.23
CA HIS A 103 8.53 0.68 -9.30
C HIS A 103 9.14 1.67 -10.29
N HIS A 104 8.30 2.55 -10.81
CA HIS A 104 8.72 3.68 -11.64
C HIS A 104 7.82 4.89 -11.38
N PRO A 105 8.30 6.11 -11.63
CA PRO A 105 7.51 7.31 -11.52
C PRO A 105 6.42 7.35 -12.60
N VAL A 106 5.25 7.84 -12.22
CA VAL A 106 4.10 8.02 -13.11
C VAL A 106 3.59 9.47 -13.08
N SER A 107 2.77 9.84 -14.05
CA SER A 107 2.18 11.19 -14.09
C SER A 107 1.39 11.51 -12.82
N THR A 108 1.45 12.78 -12.39
CA THR A 108 0.62 13.29 -11.29
C THR A 108 -0.88 13.26 -11.59
N GLU A 109 -1.28 12.97 -12.82
CA GLU A 109 -2.67 12.75 -13.21
C GLU A 109 -3.34 11.62 -12.43
N VAL A 110 -2.56 10.62 -11.97
CA VAL A 110 -3.04 9.52 -11.13
C VAL A 110 -3.64 10.00 -9.80
N ASN A 111 -3.26 11.17 -9.31
CA ASN A 111 -3.77 11.74 -8.06
C ASN A 111 -5.20 12.28 -8.17
N ASN A 112 -5.74 12.41 -9.38
CA ASN A 112 -7.12 12.83 -9.60
C ASN A 112 -7.99 11.59 -9.84
N ALA A 113 -8.85 11.26 -8.88
CA ALA A 113 -9.74 10.10 -8.95
C ALA A 113 -10.73 10.09 -10.13
N ARG A 114 -10.89 11.22 -10.84
CA ARG A 114 -11.71 11.30 -12.05
C ARG A 114 -10.98 10.83 -13.31
N ASN A 115 -9.66 10.81 -13.27
CA ASN A 115 -8.85 10.32 -14.39
C ASN A 115 -8.89 8.79 -14.42
N GLN A 116 -9.01 8.24 -15.62
CA GLN A 116 -9.07 6.80 -15.87
C GLN A 116 -8.27 6.45 -17.12
N GLY A 117 -7.84 5.22 -17.20
CA GLY A 117 -7.18 4.66 -18.37
C GLY A 117 -5.78 4.11 -18.09
N PRO A 118 -5.28 3.27 -19.00
CA PRO A 118 -3.99 2.59 -18.83
C PRO A 118 -2.79 3.54 -18.83
N GLN A 119 -2.89 4.71 -19.44
CA GLN A 119 -1.80 5.70 -19.48
C GLN A 119 -1.40 6.24 -18.11
N LEU A 120 -2.23 6.07 -17.08
CA LEU A 120 -1.92 6.52 -15.72
C LEU A 120 -0.77 5.76 -15.07
N ILE A 121 -0.43 4.58 -15.60
CA ILE A 121 0.70 3.77 -15.12
C ILE A 121 1.91 3.81 -16.06
N ASP A 122 1.84 4.62 -17.13
CA ASP A 122 2.98 4.78 -18.03
C ASP A 122 4.14 5.48 -17.32
N PRO A 123 5.38 5.03 -17.50
CA PRO A 123 6.54 5.68 -16.90
C PRO A 123 6.72 7.10 -17.43
N VAL A 124 7.10 7.99 -16.54
CA VAL A 124 7.48 9.37 -16.87
C VAL A 124 8.86 9.68 -16.32
N ASP A 125 9.57 10.60 -16.96
CA ASP A 125 10.81 11.11 -16.40
C ASP A 125 10.51 11.84 -15.08
N PRO A 126 11.23 11.55 -13.99
CA PRO A 126 11.06 12.29 -12.75
C PRO A 126 11.38 13.77 -13.00
N PRO A 127 10.65 14.70 -12.39
CA PRO A 127 10.99 16.11 -12.49
C PRO A 127 12.43 16.33 -12.04
N PRO A 128 13.18 17.23 -12.69
CA PRO A 128 14.55 17.53 -12.29
C PRO A 128 14.57 17.86 -10.80
N VAL A 129 15.47 17.21 -10.07
CA VAL A 129 15.72 17.56 -8.67
C VAL A 129 16.16 19.01 -8.68
N ASN A 130 15.29 19.92 -8.25
CA ASN A 130 15.67 21.32 -8.09
C ASN A 130 16.75 21.37 -7.02
N GLU A 131 17.99 21.60 -7.43
CA GLU A 131 19.13 21.98 -6.57
C GLU A 131 18.91 23.35 -5.89
N GLN A 132 17.71 23.64 -5.45
CA GLN A 132 17.41 24.80 -4.62
C GLN A 132 17.42 24.45 -3.13
N LEU A 133 18.47 23.75 -2.72
CA LEU A 133 18.89 23.68 -1.32
C LEU A 133 20.37 24.03 -1.25
N GLY A 134 20.67 25.28 -1.42
CA GLY A 134 22.01 25.71 -1.22
C GLY A 134 22.22 27.16 -1.63
N LEU A 135 21.65 28.07 -0.90
CA LEU A 135 22.18 29.40 -0.71
C LEU A 135 21.57 30.00 0.56
N VAL A 136 22.20 29.84 1.63
CA VAL A 136 22.97 30.76 2.49
C VAL A 136 23.46 29.97 3.66
#